data_82a2faafb6ec62363e582f12a8722b57
#
_entry.id   82a2faafb6ec62363e582f12a8722b57
#
_cell.length_a   1.000
_cell.length_b   1.000
_cell.length_c   1.000
_cell.angle_alpha   90.00
_cell.angle_beta   90.00
_cell.angle_gamma   90.00
#
_symmetry.space_group_name_H-M   'P 1'
#
loop_
_entity.id
_entity.type
_entity.pdbx_description
1 polymer ?
#
loop_
_entity_poly.entity_id
_entity_poly.type
_entity_poly.pdbx_seq_one_letter_code
_entity_poly.pdbx_strand_id
1 'polypeptide(L)'
;MATVIKPKRSESAGSNPTTSDIAVGEIAVNTADKQIFIRDSSDNIVQLGGGILITGNTANAVSTQNVLTGTTSDATETEIFVGGVANSRVSVANNSTVMYSVDIVARRTDTDGVGAGYHLKGVIDHNSGTTADVGNLYEIILAEDNTALAVDVGADATNDAIYVKVTGIAGHTYRWVAL
;
A
#
# COMPACT_ATOMS: atom_id res chain seq x y z
N MET A 1 -24.75 -29.71 -23.70
CA MET A 1 -23.88 -29.97 -22.52
C MET A 1 -23.19 -28.66 -22.16
N ALA A 2 -23.21 -28.25 -20.90
CA ALA A 2 -22.46 -27.09 -20.48
C ALA A 2 -20.96 -27.44 -20.43
N THR A 3 -20.11 -26.67 -21.10
CA THR A 3 -18.66 -26.84 -21.04
C THR A 3 -18.16 -26.26 -19.71
N VAL A 4 -17.55 -27.08 -18.87
CA VAL A 4 -16.94 -26.64 -17.61
C VAL A 4 -15.44 -26.43 -17.86
N ILE A 5 -14.99 -25.17 -17.76
CA ILE A 5 -13.57 -24.83 -17.79
C ILE A 5 -13.06 -24.82 -16.34
N LYS A 6 -12.08 -25.68 -16.03
CA LYS A 6 -11.42 -25.71 -14.72
C LYS A 6 -10.00 -25.17 -14.85
N PRO A 7 -9.69 -23.96 -14.35
CA PRO A 7 -8.32 -23.48 -14.31
C PRO A 7 -7.45 -24.36 -13.38
N LYS A 8 -6.15 -24.32 -13.54
CA LYS A 8 -5.21 -24.90 -12.55
C LYS A 8 -5.43 -24.22 -11.20
N ARG A 9 -5.35 -24.97 -10.12
CA ARG A 9 -5.66 -24.45 -8.80
C ARG A 9 -4.78 -25.07 -7.71
N SER A 10 -4.54 -24.30 -6.66
CA SER A 10 -3.97 -24.73 -5.38
C SER A 10 -4.95 -24.42 -4.24
N GLU A 11 -4.99 -25.27 -3.23
CA GLU A 11 -5.71 -25.07 -1.96
C GLU A 11 -4.74 -24.85 -0.79
N SER A 12 -3.44 -24.72 -1.08
CA SER A 12 -2.39 -24.49 -0.08
C SER A 12 -2.06 -23.01 -0.01
N ALA A 13 -2.09 -22.42 1.20
CA ALA A 13 -1.71 -21.03 1.43
C ALA A 13 -0.23 -20.78 1.03
N GLY A 14 0.04 -19.64 0.43
CA GLY A 14 1.37 -19.24 -0.06
C GLY A 14 1.85 -19.99 -1.31
N SER A 15 1.04 -20.86 -1.90
CA SER A 15 1.40 -21.62 -3.11
C SER A 15 1.14 -20.78 -4.36
N ASN A 16 2.18 -20.17 -4.91
CA ASN A 16 2.12 -19.45 -6.18
C ASN A 16 2.53 -20.39 -7.33
N PRO A 17 1.91 -20.26 -8.52
CA PRO A 17 2.34 -21.00 -9.69
C PRO A 17 3.73 -20.55 -10.15
N THR A 18 4.45 -21.48 -10.79
CA THR A 18 5.71 -21.20 -11.49
C THR A 18 5.51 -21.20 -12.99
N THR A 19 6.51 -20.83 -13.77
CA THR A 19 6.45 -20.85 -15.24
C THR A 19 6.34 -22.28 -15.80
N SER A 20 6.67 -23.30 -15.03
CA SER A 20 6.46 -24.71 -15.38
C SER A 20 5.04 -25.21 -15.11
N ASP A 21 4.29 -24.51 -14.26
CA ASP A 21 2.94 -24.94 -13.86
C ASP A 21 1.86 -24.46 -14.84
N ILE A 22 2.04 -23.31 -15.47
CA ILE A 22 1.06 -22.71 -16.38
C ILE A 22 1.70 -22.25 -17.69
N ALA A 23 0.98 -22.44 -18.79
CA ALA A 23 1.39 -21.94 -20.10
C ALA A 23 1.16 -20.42 -20.23
N VAL A 24 1.79 -19.78 -21.23
CA VAL A 24 1.55 -18.35 -21.55
C VAL A 24 0.05 -18.15 -21.82
N GLY A 25 -0.55 -17.18 -21.14
CA GLY A 25 -1.99 -16.87 -21.21
C GLY A 25 -2.89 -17.80 -20.39
N GLU A 26 -2.35 -18.83 -19.74
CA GLU A 26 -3.13 -19.71 -18.87
C GLU A 26 -3.36 -19.07 -17.50
N ILE A 27 -4.55 -19.32 -16.92
CA ILE A 27 -4.95 -18.81 -15.62
C ILE A 27 -4.77 -19.90 -14.55
N ALA A 28 -4.20 -19.52 -13.41
CA ALA A 28 -4.20 -20.34 -12.20
C ALA A 28 -4.88 -19.63 -11.02
N VAL A 29 -5.46 -20.37 -10.11
CA VAL A 29 -6.18 -19.84 -8.93
C VAL A 29 -5.62 -20.48 -7.67
N ASN A 30 -5.21 -19.66 -6.70
CA ASN A 30 -5.02 -20.11 -5.32
C ASN A 30 -6.28 -19.80 -4.52
N THR A 31 -7.02 -20.85 -4.16
CA THR A 31 -8.31 -20.72 -3.45
C THR A 31 -8.13 -20.44 -1.96
N ALA A 32 -7.00 -20.86 -1.36
CA ALA A 32 -6.69 -20.57 0.03
C ALA A 32 -6.44 -19.07 0.23
N ASP A 33 -5.63 -18.45 -0.66
CA ASP A 33 -5.25 -17.05 -0.58
C ASP A 33 -6.19 -16.13 -1.38
N LYS A 34 -7.16 -16.71 -2.13
CA LYS A 34 -8.09 -15.97 -3.01
C LYS A 34 -7.37 -15.16 -4.09
N GLN A 35 -6.32 -15.73 -4.66
CA GLN A 35 -5.47 -15.10 -5.67
C GLN A 35 -5.66 -15.73 -7.04
N ILE A 36 -5.55 -14.92 -8.08
CA ILE A 36 -5.57 -15.35 -9.48
C ILE A 36 -4.25 -14.96 -10.12
N PHE A 37 -3.68 -15.85 -10.92
CA PHE A 37 -2.43 -15.65 -11.63
C PHE A 37 -2.58 -15.91 -13.12
N ILE A 38 -1.76 -15.22 -13.92
CA ILE A 38 -1.60 -15.48 -15.35
C ILE A 38 -0.10 -15.50 -15.68
N ARG A 39 0.31 -16.32 -16.65
CA ARG A 39 1.63 -16.22 -17.25
C ARG A 39 1.57 -15.30 -18.45
N ASP A 40 2.36 -14.22 -18.45
CA ASP A 40 2.43 -13.27 -19.55
C ASP A 40 3.33 -13.76 -20.71
N SER A 41 3.38 -13.02 -21.81
CA SER A 41 4.22 -13.34 -22.98
C SER A 41 5.72 -13.16 -22.75
N SER A 42 6.12 -12.56 -21.64
CA SER A 42 7.52 -12.38 -21.22
C SER A 42 7.94 -13.40 -20.18
N ASP A 43 7.17 -14.47 -20.00
CA ASP A 43 7.38 -15.56 -19.06
C ASP A 43 7.32 -15.17 -17.58
N ASN A 44 6.64 -14.06 -17.24
CA ASN A 44 6.42 -13.68 -15.86
C ASN A 44 5.11 -14.26 -15.33
N ILE A 45 5.11 -14.66 -14.07
CA ILE A 45 3.88 -14.97 -13.33
C ILE A 45 3.35 -13.67 -12.74
N VAL A 46 2.19 -13.23 -13.22
CA VAL A 46 1.53 -12.00 -12.79
C VAL A 46 0.32 -12.35 -11.94
N GLN A 47 0.27 -11.84 -10.73
CA GLN A 47 -0.92 -11.93 -9.88
C GLN A 47 -1.97 -10.92 -10.36
N LEU A 48 -3.16 -11.42 -10.68
CA LEU A 48 -4.32 -10.60 -11.01
C LEU A 48 -5.17 -10.40 -9.76
N GLY A 49 -5.15 -9.18 -9.23
CA GLY A 49 -5.92 -8.82 -8.04
C GLY A 49 -5.09 -8.84 -6.76
N GLY A 50 -5.33 -7.84 -5.92
CA GLY A 50 -4.63 -7.55 -4.67
C GLY A 50 -4.49 -6.06 -4.42
N GLY A 51 -4.79 -5.25 -5.41
CA GLY A 51 -4.91 -3.79 -5.34
C GLY A 51 -5.70 -3.32 -6.54
N ILE A 52 -6.45 -2.25 -6.43
CA ILE A 52 -7.06 -1.63 -7.61
C ILE A 52 -5.93 -0.92 -8.36
N LEU A 53 -5.33 -1.61 -9.33
CA LEU A 53 -4.43 -0.99 -10.27
C LEU A 53 -5.29 -0.32 -11.36
N ILE A 54 -5.56 0.95 -11.23
CA ILE A 54 -6.13 1.74 -12.31
C ILE A 54 -4.96 2.17 -13.20
N THR A 55 -4.55 1.32 -14.12
CA THR A 55 -3.56 1.68 -15.14
C THR A 55 -4.22 2.52 -16.20
N GLY A 56 -3.84 3.78 -16.30
CA GLY A 56 -4.03 4.55 -17.52
C GLY A 56 -3.21 3.87 -18.64
N ASN A 57 -3.79 3.73 -19.83
CA ASN A 57 -3.21 2.99 -20.95
C ASN A 57 -2.07 3.75 -21.68
N THR A 58 -1.30 4.56 -20.96
CA THR A 58 -0.13 5.25 -21.48
C THR A 58 1.06 4.96 -20.56
N ALA A 59 2.21 4.67 -21.16
CA ALA A 59 3.44 4.22 -20.49
C ALA A 59 3.94 5.12 -19.33
N ASN A 60 3.34 6.30 -19.11
CA ASN A 60 3.77 7.30 -18.15
C ASN A 60 2.65 7.85 -17.25
N ALA A 61 1.46 7.24 -17.23
CA ALA A 61 0.36 7.66 -16.38
C ALA A 61 -0.22 6.46 -15.61
N VAL A 62 0.21 6.28 -14.37
CA VAL A 62 -0.24 5.19 -13.49
C VAL A 62 -0.91 5.80 -12.27
N SER A 63 -2.10 5.29 -11.93
CA SER A 63 -2.74 5.56 -10.63
C SER A 63 -2.76 4.27 -9.83
N THR A 64 -2.24 4.29 -8.61
CA THR A 64 -2.25 3.14 -7.70
C THR A 64 -2.96 3.51 -6.42
N GLN A 65 -3.66 2.56 -5.83
CA GLN A 65 -4.21 2.69 -4.48
C GLN A 65 -3.57 1.62 -3.58
N ASN A 66 -3.08 2.05 -2.43
CA ASN A 66 -2.43 1.18 -1.47
C ASN A 66 -3.11 1.33 -0.11
N VAL A 67 -3.18 0.25 0.65
CA VAL A 67 -3.63 0.27 2.04
C VAL A 67 -2.40 0.05 2.92
N LEU A 68 -2.07 1.04 3.76
CA LEU A 68 -1.01 0.92 4.75
C LEU A 68 -1.64 0.73 6.12
N THR A 69 -1.03 -0.12 6.94
CA THR A 69 -1.51 -0.39 8.29
C THR A 69 -0.37 -0.49 9.29
N GLY A 70 -0.66 -0.14 10.53
CA GLY A 70 0.28 -0.27 11.64
C GLY A 70 -0.38 -0.09 12.99
N THR A 71 0.40 -0.28 14.03
CA THR A 71 -0.04 -0.11 15.42
C THR A 71 1.02 0.64 16.21
N THR A 72 0.60 1.59 17.03
CA THR A 72 1.47 2.27 18.01
C THR A 72 0.98 1.95 19.43
N SER A 73 1.90 1.81 20.37
CA SER A 73 1.61 1.60 21.81
C SER A 73 2.22 2.69 22.70
N ASP A 74 2.91 3.63 22.09
CA ASP A 74 3.60 4.73 22.74
C ASP A 74 3.61 6.00 21.87
N ALA A 75 4.34 7.03 22.29
CA ALA A 75 4.50 8.30 21.57
C ALA A 75 5.72 8.31 20.63
N THR A 76 6.25 7.14 20.28
CA THR A 76 7.33 7.05 19.28
C THR A 76 6.76 7.14 17.89
N GLU A 77 7.33 8.03 17.06
CA GLU A 77 7.00 8.08 15.64
C GLU A 77 7.31 6.73 14.98
N THR A 78 6.32 6.17 14.31
CA THR A 78 6.38 4.83 13.73
C THR A 78 5.95 4.87 12.27
N GLU A 79 6.75 4.32 11.37
CA GLU A 79 6.35 4.15 9.97
C GLU A 79 5.35 3.01 9.84
N ILE A 80 4.29 3.23 9.04
CA ILE A 80 3.32 2.20 8.69
C ILE A 80 3.51 1.77 7.23
N PHE A 81 3.20 0.51 6.92
CA PHE A 81 3.60 -0.13 5.68
C PHE A 81 2.42 -0.70 4.90
N VAL A 82 2.60 -0.89 3.60
CA VAL A 82 1.61 -1.53 2.73
C VAL A 82 1.25 -2.91 3.27
N GLY A 83 -0.05 -3.11 3.54
CA GLY A 83 -0.58 -4.35 4.14
C GLY A 83 -0.04 -4.66 5.54
N GLY A 84 0.64 -3.72 6.22
CA GLY A 84 1.30 -3.94 7.51
C GLY A 84 2.60 -4.77 7.43
N VAL A 85 3.12 -5.01 6.24
CA VAL A 85 4.36 -5.79 6.04
C VAL A 85 5.56 -4.87 6.14
N ALA A 86 6.42 -5.09 7.13
CA ALA A 86 7.60 -4.26 7.40
C ALA A 86 8.44 -4.05 6.12
N ASN A 87 8.85 -2.80 5.89
CA ASN A 87 9.61 -2.34 4.72
C ASN A 87 8.85 -2.42 3.37
N SER A 88 7.57 -2.77 3.34
CA SER A 88 6.74 -2.70 2.14
C SER A 88 6.24 -1.26 1.96
N ARG A 89 6.88 -0.49 1.08
CA ARG A 89 6.62 0.94 0.82
C ARG A 89 6.00 1.16 -0.55
N VAL A 90 5.40 2.32 -0.74
CA VAL A 90 4.95 2.80 -2.05
C VAL A 90 6.16 3.39 -2.78
N SER A 91 6.75 2.64 -3.70
CA SER A 91 7.94 3.05 -4.44
C SER A 91 7.64 4.17 -5.44
N VAL A 92 8.58 5.09 -5.59
CA VAL A 92 8.57 6.16 -6.60
C VAL A 92 9.59 5.81 -7.68
N ALA A 93 9.13 5.66 -8.91
CA ALA A 93 10.01 5.29 -10.03
C ALA A 93 10.99 6.42 -10.37
N ASN A 94 12.24 6.07 -10.74
CA ASN A 94 13.22 7.06 -11.17
C ASN A 94 12.72 7.85 -12.39
N ASN A 95 13.06 9.12 -12.46
CA ASN A 95 12.60 10.10 -13.47
C ASN A 95 11.07 10.22 -13.52
N SER A 96 10.44 10.25 -12.36
CA SER A 96 8.98 10.45 -12.24
C SER A 96 8.62 11.52 -11.20
N THR A 97 7.48 12.16 -11.43
CA THR A 97 6.81 13.03 -10.47
C THR A 97 5.50 12.36 -10.07
N VAL A 98 5.28 12.21 -8.78
CA VAL A 98 4.10 11.56 -8.19
C VAL A 98 3.33 12.55 -7.33
N MET A 99 2.05 12.73 -7.61
CA MET A 99 1.12 13.37 -6.69
C MET A 99 0.45 12.29 -5.85
N TYR A 100 0.48 12.44 -4.54
CA TYR A 100 -0.20 11.52 -3.63
C TYR A 100 -1.31 12.22 -2.84
N SER A 101 -2.28 11.42 -2.43
CA SER A 101 -3.34 11.79 -1.49
C SER A 101 -3.49 10.66 -0.51
N VAL A 102 -3.43 10.95 0.78
CA VAL A 102 -3.48 9.93 1.84
C VAL A 102 -4.55 10.30 2.84
N ASP A 103 -5.52 9.41 3.04
CA ASP A 103 -6.50 9.48 4.10
C ASP A 103 -6.06 8.55 5.24
N ILE A 104 -5.85 9.10 6.44
CA ILE A 104 -5.36 8.35 7.59
C ILE A 104 -6.42 8.34 8.68
N VAL A 105 -6.73 7.15 9.19
CA VAL A 105 -7.61 6.96 10.34
C VAL A 105 -6.84 6.27 11.47
N ALA A 106 -6.94 6.85 12.67
CA ALA A 106 -6.50 6.25 13.91
C ALA A 106 -7.69 5.78 14.75
N ARG A 107 -7.60 4.59 15.31
CA ARG A 107 -8.56 4.08 16.30
C ARG A 107 -7.83 3.55 17.50
N ARG A 108 -8.14 4.07 18.67
CA ARG A 108 -7.68 3.50 19.94
C ARG A 108 -8.34 2.13 20.16
N THR A 109 -7.57 1.12 20.56
CA THR A 109 -8.05 -0.27 20.68
C THR A 109 -8.06 -0.80 22.11
N ASP A 110 -7.43 -0.11 23.05
CA ASP A 110 -7.42 -0.42 24.49
C ASP A 110 -8.56 0.27 25.26
N THR A 111 -9.31 1.18 24.60
CA THR A 111 -10.54 1.78 25.12
C THR A 111 -11.46 2.17 23.97
N ASP A 112 -12.73 2.40 24.25
CA ASP A 112 -13.73 2.79 23.25
C ASP A 112 -13.78 4.31 23.03
N GLY A 113 -14.21 4.70 21.82
CA GLY A 113 -14.66 6.04 21.50
C GLY A 113 -13.55 7.06 21.22
N VAL A 114 -12.30 6.65 21.06
CA VAL A 114 -11.18 7.57 20.77
C VAL A 114 -10.59 7.30 19.40
N GLY A 115 -10.45 8.33 18.57
CA GLY A 115 -9.89 8.22 17.23
C GLY A 115 -9.44 9.55 16.64
N ALA A 116 -8.91 9.50 15.44
CA ALA A 116 -8.55 10.67 14.65
C ALA A 116 -8.65 10.37 13.15
N GLY A 117 -8.79 11.41 12.35
CA GLY A 117 -8.81 11.34 10.89
C GLY A 117 -8.06 12.51 10.29
N TYR A 118 -7.23 12.22 9.29
CA TYR A 118 -6.37 13.18 8.60
C TYR A 118 -6.47 12.98 7.10
N HIS A 119 -6.32 14.07 6.36
CA HIS A 119 -6.20 14.06 4.91
C HIS A 119 -4.96 14.85 4.49
N LEU A 120 -4.03 14.18 3.82
CA LEU A 120 -2.76 14.77 3.40
C LEU A 120 -2.58 14.66 1.89
N LYS A 121 -1.97 15.70 1.30
CA LYS A 121 -1.59 15.72 -0.13
C LYS A 121 -0.21 16.29 -0.31
N GLY A 122 0.53 15.73 -1.25
CA GLY A 122 1.84 16.22 -1.61
C GLY A 122 2.27 15.80 -3.01
N VAL A 123 3.43 16.28 -3.40
CA VAL A 123 4.09 15.93 -4.65
C VAL A 123 5.52 15.52 -4.34
N ILE A 124 5.96 14.43 -4.94
CA ILE A 124 7.32 13.90 -4.82
C ILE A 124 7.91 13.75 -6.21
N ASP A 125 9.16 14.19 -6.36
CA ASP A 125 9.99 13.91 -7.52
C ASP A 125 11.05 12.85 -7.16
N HIS A 126 11.30 11.93 -8.11
CA HIS A 126 12.47 11.07 -8.08
C HIS A 126 13.33 11.35 -9.31
N ASN A 127 14.37 12.15 -9.14
CA ASN A 127 15.25 12.60 -10.21
C ASN A 127 16.70 12.16 -9.94
N SER A 128 17.32 11.49 -10.92
CA SER A 128 18.73 11.09 -10.87
C SER A 128 19.11 10.28 -9.62
N GLY A 129 18.21 9.39 -9.17
CA GLY A 129 18.43 8.56 -7.99
C GLY A 129 18.23 9.28 -6.65
N THR A 130 17.52 10.40 -6.64
CA THR A 130 17.16 11.14 -5.42
C THR A 130 15.66 11.39 -5.39
N THR A 131 15.01 10.91 -4.34
CA THR A 131 13.59 11.14 -4.06
C THR A 131 13.45 12.31 -3.08
N ALA A 132 12.64 13.30 -3.43
CA ALA A 132 12.45 14.51 -2.63
C ALA A 132 11.01 15.06 -2.74
N ASP A 133 10.55 15.71 -1.67
CA ASP A 133 9.29 16.45 -1.69
C ASP A 133 9.37 17.68 -2.57
N VAL A 134 8.32 17.95 -3.34
CA VAL A 134 8.15 19.16 -4.17
C VAL A 134 7.14 20.08 -3.51
N GLY A 135 7.62 21.19 -2.97
CA GLY A 135 6.79 22.14 -2.25
C GLY A 135 6.46 21.72 -0.82
N ASN A 136 5.30 22.13 -0.34
CA ASN A 136 4.85 21.86 1.02
C ASN A 136 3.77 20.78 1.05
N LEU A 137 3.79 19.96 2.09
CA LEU A 137 2.69 19.05 2.43
C LEU A 137 1.43 19.87 2.76
N TYR A 138 0.32 19.46 2.19
CA TYR A 138 -1.00 19.97 2.55
C TYR A 138 -1.67 18.97 3.50
N GLU A 139 -1.99 19.42 4.70
CA GLU A 139 -2.60 18.60 5.74
C GLU A 139 -3.91 19.21 6.21
N ILE A 140 -4.93 18.35 6.39
CA ILE A 140 -6.19 18.68 7.04
C ILE A 140 -6.41 17.70 8.18
N ILE A 141 -6.55 18.20 9.40
CA ILE A 141 -7.07 17.44 10.53
C ILE A 141 -8.60 17.44 10.42
N LEU A 142 -9.19 16.29 10.10
CA LEU A 142 -10.64 16.14 9.97
C LEU A 142 -11.31 16.02 11.32
N ALA A 143 -10.70 15.26 12.21
CA ALA A 143 -11.11 15.08 13.60
C ALA A 143 -9.94 14.54 14.42
N GLU A 144 -9.85 14.92 15.69
CA GLU A 144 -8.78 14.47 16.57
C GLU A 144 -9.26 14.53 18.03
N ASP A 145 -9.36 13.38 18.67
CA ASP A 145 -9.76 13.32 20.09
C ASP A 145 -8.62 13.68 21.05
N ASN A 146 -7.38 13.69 20.56
CA ASN A 146 -6.20 14.06 21.33
C ASN A 146 -5.14 14.68 20.42
N THR A 147 -4.76 15.92 20.70
CA THR A 147 -3.80 16.73 19.93
C THR A 147 -2.33 16.25 20.03
N ALA A 148 -2.05 15.20 20.79
CA ALA A 148 -0.74 14.55 20.82
C ALA A 148 -0.59 13.44 19.77
N LEU A 149 -1.69 13.07 19.09
CA LEU A 149 -1.61 12.23 17.88
C LEU A 149 -1.00 13.06 16.75
N ALA A 150 -0.17 12.44 15.92
CA ALA A 150 0.41 13.13 14.77
C ALA A 150 0.61 12.16 13.59
N VAL A 151 0.65 12.74 12.40
CA VAL A 151 0.93 12.03 11.15
C VAL A 151 1.95 12.81 10.35
N ASP A 152 2.76 12.11 9.56
CA ASP A 152 3.71 12.71 8.62
C ASP A 152 3.80 11.86 7.36
N VAL A 153 3.81 12.49 6.19
CA VAL A 153 3.90 11.82 4.89
C VAL A 153 4.86 12.60 4.00
N GLY A 154 5.81 11.92 3.41
CA GLY A 154 6.79 12.58 2.56
C GLY A 154 7.70 11.62 1.81
N ALA A 155 8.79 12.17 1.26
CA ALA A 155 9.77 11.45 0.47
C ALA A 155 10.77 10.69 1.33
N ASP A 156 10.86 9.39 1.14
CA ASP A 156 11.95 8.57 1.66
C ASP A 156 13.07 8.47 0.62
N ALA A 157 14.06 9.34 0.75
CA ALA A 157 15.22 9.38 -0.16
C ALA A 157 16.16 8.16 -0.04
N THR A 158 16.03 7.37 1.03
CA THR A 158 16.86 6.17 1.23
C THR A 158 16.29 4.97 0.50
N ASN A 159 14.96 4.87 0.44
CA ASN A 159 14.26 3.72 -0.14
C ASN A 159 13.52 4.07 -1.44
N ASP A 160 13.69 5.28 -1.97
CA ASP A 160 13.01 5.78 -3.18
C ASP A 160 11.49 5.55 -3.12
N ALA A 161 10.88 6.02 -2.04
CA ALA A 161 9.51 5.70 -1.70
C ALA A 161 8.77 6.88 -1.05
N ILE A 162 7.48 6.70 -0.83
CA ILE A 162 6.66 7.53 0.05
C ILE A 162 6.65 6.88 1.43
N TYR A 163 7.05 7.60 2.48
CA TYR A 163 6.81 7.17 3.85
C TYR A 163 5.48 7.69 4.36
N VAL A 164 4.85 6.92 5.24
CA VAL A 164 3.72 7.35 6.08
C VAL A 164 4.09 7.02 7.51
N LYS A 165 4.23 8.04 8.34
CA LYS A 165 4.58 7.92 9.74
C LYS A 165 3.46 8.42 10.62
N VAL A 166 3.31 7.80 11.77
CA VAL A 166 2.24 8.08 12.73
C VAL A 166 2.81 8.10 14.13
N THR A 167 2.27 8.96 14.98
CA THR A 167 2.65 9.05 16.40
C THR A 167 1.43 8.79 17.27
N GLY A 168 1.54 7.78 18.12
CA GLY A 168 0.52 7.44 19.12
C GLY A 168 0.69 8.20 20.43
N ILE A 169 0.14 7.67 21.50
CA ILE A 169 0.21 8.24 22.84
C ILE A 169 0.77 7.20 23.82
N ALA A 170 1.65 7.62 24.69
CA ALA A 170 2.26 6.73 25.69
C ALA A 170 1.19 6.01 26.55
N GLY A 171 1.31 4.68 26.64
CA GLY A 171 0.40 3.83 27.39
C GLY A 171 -0.96 3.57 26.72
N HIS A 172 -1.13 3.97 25.46
CA HIS A 172 -2.34 3.77 24.67
C HIS A 172 -2.02 3.01 23.37
N THR A 173 -2.89 2.09 22.98
CA THR A 173 -2.73 1.34 21.75
C THR A 173 -3.64 1.89 20.66
N TYR A 174 -3.05 2.36 19.57
CA TYR A 174 -3.77 2.82 18.38
C TYR A 174 -3.49 1.93 17.19
N ARG A 175 -4.54 1.56 16.46
CA ARG A 175 -4.44 0.99 15.13
C ARG A 175 -4.63 2.10 14.10
N TRP A 176 -3.74 2.10 13.10
CA TRP A 176 -3.68 3.06 12.03
C TRP A 176 -3.96 2.40 10.69
N VAL A 177 -4.73 3.07 9.85
CA VAL A 177 -4.99 2.68 8.46
C VAL A 177 -4.84 3.93 7.60
N ALA A 178 -4.05 3.82 6.54
CA ALA A 178 -3.89 4.86 5.51
C ALA A 178 -4.27 4.29 4.13
N LEU A 179 -4.94 5.13 3.31
CA LEU A 179 -5.43 4.81 1.96
C LEU A 179 -4.90 5.81 0.96
#